data_f7c16f8596acbd8ac3e308e3b8ff74cf
#
_entry.id   f7c16f8596acbd8ac3e308e3b8ff74cf
#
_cell.length_a   1.000
_cell.length_b   1.000
_cell.length_c   1.000
_cell.angle_alpha   90.00
_cell.angle_beta   90.00
_cell.angle_gamma   90.00
#
_symmetry.space_group_name_H-M   'P 1'
#
loop_
_entity.id
_entity.type
_entity.pdbx_description
1 polymer ?
#
loop_
_entity_poly.entity_id
_entity_poly.type
_entity_poly.pdbx_seq_one_letter_code
_entity_poly.pdbx_strand_id
1 'polypeptide(L)' 'MSTISVRIDESLVDAARAAAKAEFRTVQGQVEFWAKVGRAALDNPDLP' A
#
# COMPACT_ATOMS: atom_id res chain seq x y z
N MET A 1 2.56 -4.65 18.92
CA MET A 1 3.35 -4.20 17.76
C MET A 1 3.25 -2.68 17.64
N SER A 2 4.35 -2.02 17.50
CA SER A 2 4.34 -0.56 17.40
C SER A 2 4.09 -0.09 15.98
N THR A 3 3.44 1.07 15.87
CA THR A 3 3.15 1.68 14.58
C THR A 3 3.78 3.06 14.54
N ILE A 4 4.02 3.54 13.33
CA ILE A 4 4.63 4.83 13.09
C ILE A 4 3.77 5.58 12.08
N SER A 5 3.56 6.88 12.30
CA SER A 5 2.86 7.72 11.36
C SER A 5 3.79 8.09 10.20
N VAL A 6 3.27 7.99 8.99
CA VAL A 6 4.01 8.33 7.77
C VAL A 6 3.18 9.30 6.93
N ARG A 7 3.82 10.31 6.39
CA ARG A 7 3.14 11.27 5.51
C ARG A 7 3.20 10.76 4.08
N ILE A 8 2.05 10.67 3.45
CA ILE A 8 1.91 10.11 2.11
C ILE A 8 1.16 11.10 1.24
N ASP A 9 1.52 11.15 -0.04
CA ASP A 9 0.87 12.01 -1.02
C ASP A 9 -0.64 11.77 -1.02
N GLU A 10 -1.40 12.87 -1.07
CA GLU A 10 -2.86 12.83 -0.98
C GLU A 10 -3.49 12.03 -2.12
N SER A 11 -2.97 12.19 -3.34
CA SER A 11 -3.53 11.47 -4.49
C SER A 11 -3.37 9.97 -4.35
N LEU A 12 -2.27 9.52 -3.76
CA LEU A 12 -2.06 8.09 -3.51
C LEU A 12 -3.01 7.60 -2.43
N VAL A 13 -3.24 8.41 -1.39
CA VAL A 13 -4.18 8.05 -0.33
C VAL A 13 -5.60 7.94 -0.89
N ASP A 14 -5.99 8.84 -1.79
CA ASP A 14 -7.32 8.77 -2.40
C ASP A 14 -7.48 7.52 -3.25
N ALA A 15 -6.44 7.15 -4.00
CA ALA A 15 -6.46 5.89 -4.75
C ALA A 15 -6.56 4.69 -3.81
N ALA A 16 -5.86 4.75 -2.68
CA ALA A 16 -5.92 3.67 -1.69
C ALA A 16 -7.31 3.55 -1.07
N ARG A 17 -8.01 4.67 -0.84
CA ARG A 17 -9.38 4.64 -0.32
C ARG A 17 -10.32 3.90 -1.25
N ALA A 18 -10.23 4.21 -2.54
CA ALA A 18 -11.07 3.58 -3.54
C ALA A 18 -10.77 2.08 -3.64
N ALA A 19 -9.49 1.72 -3.68
CA ALA A 19 -9.09 0.32 -3.75
C ALA A 19 -9.47 -0.44 -2.49
N ALA A 20 -9.29 0.17 -1.32
CA ALA A 20 -9.63 -0.46 -0.05
C ALA A 20 -11.12 -0.80 0.02
N LYS A 21 -11.95 0.12 -0.43
CA LYS A 21 -13.40 -0.10 -0.45
C LYS A 21 -13.76 -1.27 -1.35
N ALA A 22 -13.15 -1.34 -2.53
CA ALA A 22 -13.42 -2.42 -3.49
C ALA A 22 -12.91 -3.77 -3.00
N GLU A 23 -11.82 -3.78 -2.23
CA GLU A 23 -11.18 -5.00 -1.77
C GLU A 23 -11.47 -5.34 -0.31
N PHE A 24 -12.39 -4.61 0.31
CA PHE A 24 -12.78 -4.83 1.71
C PHE A 24 -11.60 -4.72 2.68
N ARG A 25 -10.78 -3.69 2.47
CA ARG A 25 -9.64 -3.40 3.34
C ARG A 25 -9.79 -2.03 3.97
N THR A 26 -9.00 -1.77 5.01
CA THR A 26 -8.85 -0.41 5.51
C THR A 26 -7.87 0.35 4.61
N VAL A 27 -7.91 1.67 4.65
CA VAL A 27 -6.97 2.48 3.86
C VAL A 27 -5.52 2.15 4.25
N GLN A 28 -5.26 2.05 5.55
CA GLN A 28 -3.93 1.70 6.03
C GLN A 28 -3.51 0.31 5.54
N GLY A 29 -4.39 -0.66 5.64
CA GLY A 29 -4.12 -2.02 5.17
C GLY A 29 -3.86 -2.05 3.66
N GLN A 30 -4.57 -1.24 2.89
CA GLN A 30 -4.37 -1.16 1.45
C GLN A 30 -2.98 -0.59 1.11
N VAL A 31 -2.58 0.47 1.79
CA VAL A 31 -1.25 1.06 1.58
C VAL A 31 -0.16 0.07 1.98
N GLU A 32 -0.33 -0.62 3.10
CA GLU A 32 0.65 -1.61 3.55
C GLU A 32 0.75 -2.77 2.55
N PHE A 33 -0.36 -3.21 2.00
CA PHE A 33 -0.36 -4.27 0.99
C PHE A 33 0.41 -3.82 -0.25
N TRP A 34 0.11 -2.63 -0.76
CA TRP A 34 0.83 -2.10 -1.92
C TRP A 34 2.32 -1.93 -1.65
N ALA A 35 2.67 -1.48 -0.44
CA ALA A 35 4.07 -1.33 -0.06
C ALA A 35 4.80 -2.67 -0.06
N LYS A 36 4.16 -3.71 0.45
CA LYS A 36 4.74 -5.07 0.46
C LYS A 36 4.92 -5.60 -0.95
N VAL A 37 3.94 -5.40 -1.81
CA VAL A 37 4.01 -5.84 -3.21
C VAL A 37 5.12 -5.08 -3.94
N GLY A 38 5.17 -3.75 -3.75
CA GLY A 38 6.19 -2.92 -4.37
C GLY A 38 7.59 -3.30 -3.92
N ARG A 39 7.75 -3.55 -2.62
CA ARG A 39 9.03 -3.99 -2.07
C ARG A 39 9.46 -5.32 -2.67
N ALA A 40 8.53 -6.27 -2.74
CA ALA A 40 8.83 -7.58 -3.31
C ALA A 40 9.24 -7.47 -4.78
N ALA A 41 8.57 -6.59 -5.55
CA ALA A 41 8.88 -6.38 -6.95
C ALA A 41 10.28 -5.77 -7.12
N LEU A 42 10.66 -4.85 -6.23
CA LEU A 42 11.98 -4.23 -6.29
C LEU A 42 13.09 -5.19 -5.86
N ASP A 43 12.78 -6.07 -4.90
CA ASP A 43 13.75 -7.05 -4.41
C ASP A 43 13.95 -8.19 -5.40
N ASN A 44 13.02 -8.39 -6.33
CA ASN A 44 13.05 -9.47 -7.31
C ASN A 44 12.87 -8.91 -8.73
N PRO A 45 13.80 -8.08 -9.20
CA PRO A 45 13.63 -7.40 -10.48
C PRO A 45 13.67 -8.34 -11.70
N ASP A 46 14.12 -9.57 -11.50
CA ASP A 46 14.22 -10.55 -12.59
C ASP A 46 12.97 -11.40 -12.77
N LEU A 47 11.94 -11.13 -12.00
CA LEU A 47 10.68 -11.86 -12.17
C LEU A 47 10.06 -11.52 -13.52
N PRO A 48 9.60 -12.52 -14.24
CA PRO A 48 8.96 -12.31 -15.54
C PRO A 48 7.63 -11.57 -15.39
#